data_4a5b55992fce75a547fdeb5139f19187
#
_entry.id   4a5b55992fce75a547fdeb5139f19187
#
_cell.length_a   1.000
_cell.length_b   1.000
_cell.length_c   1.000
_cell.angle_alpha   90.00
_cell.angle_beta   90.00
_cell.angle_gamma   90.00
#
_symmetry.space_group_name_H-M   'P 1'
#
loop_
_entity.id
_entity.type
_entity.pdbx_description
1 polymer ?
#
loop_
_entity_poly.entity_id
_entity_poly.type
_entity_poly.pdbx_seq_one_letter_code
_entity_poly.pdbx_strand_id
1 'polypeptide(L)'
;MDENIIYESEVSPKEIIKQMKINIYNNFTSYNNTLINLDYLLYRPSIFSLIHKISNKIGFKSQTFFLSAYYLDILHLKYKKIDLDLKVISLACLLLAAKYAENDQNVPNLPVFVAIFNSMVGYRDIISNKELFFAEVLACKLLEYKLNYFTIYDFDSFFFGHGIIKIEQLKWLMMVLTIIIWI
;
A
#
# COMPACT_ATOMS: atom_id res chain seq x y z
N MET A 1 -4.56 38.65 26.04
CA MET A 1 -3.67 37.60 25.59
C MET A 1 -4.32 37.00 24.34
N ASP A 2 -3.92 37.54 23.19
CA ASP A 2 -4.50 37.09 21.92
C ASP A 2 -3.72 35.85 21.46
N GLU A 3 -4.42 34.72 21.49
CA GLU A 3 -3.89 33.49 20.87
C GLU A 3 -3.93 33.68 19.37
N ASN A 4 -2.76 33.91 18.79
CA ASN A 4 -2.56 33.84 17.34
C ASN A 4 -2.74 32.40 16.88
N ILE A 5 -3.95 32.07 16.45
CA ILE A 5 -4.23 30.82 15.71
C ILE A 5 -3.52 30.98 14.36
N ILE A 6 -2.40 30.30 14.21
CA ILE A 6 -1.72 30.15 12.95
C ILE A 6 -2.61 29.27 12.07
N TYR A 7 -3.35 29.91 11.16
CA TYR A 7 -4.02 29.19 10.09
C TYR A 7 -2.94 28.57 9.20
N GLU A 8 -2.80 27.24 9.26
CA GLU A 8 -2.06 26.52 8.23
C GLU A 8 -2.65 26.92 6.89
N SER A 9 -1.81 27.46 6.01
CA SER A 9 -2.21 27.90 4.68
C SER A 9 -2.74 26.67 3.92
N GLU A 10 -4.05 26.63 3.68
CA GLU A 10 -4.65 25.61 2.82
C GLU A 10 -3.94 25.60 1.48
N VAL A 11 -3.24 24.52 1.20
CA VAL A 11 -2.55 24.34 -0.09
C VAL A 11 -3.61 24.34 -1.17
N SER A 12 -3.46 25.20 -2.16
CA SER A 12 -4.48 25.36 -3.20
C SER A 12 -4.67 24.04 -3.99
N PRO A 13 -5.90 23.70 -4.42
CA PRO A 13 -6.15 22.52 -5.24
C PRO A 13 -5.25 22.41 -6.47
N LYS A 14 -4.86 23.54 -7.06
CA LYS A 14 -3.93 23.59 -8.20
C LYS A 14 -2.52 23.14 -7.83
N GLU A 15 -2.03 23.50 -6.66
CA GLU A 15 -0.71 23.11 -6.19
C GLU A 15 -0.68 21.62 -5.84
N ILE A 16 -1.75 21.11 -5.25
CA ILE A 16 -1.91 19.68 -4.99
C ILE A 16 -1.89 18.88 -6.30
N ILE A 17 -2.67 19.29 -7.30
CA ILE A 17 -2.69 18.65 -8.64
C ILE A 17 -1.30 18.70 -9.30
N LYS A 18 -0.59 19.81 -9.19
CA LYS A 18 0.76 19.95 -9.71
C LYS A 18 1.73 18.99 -9.02
N GLN A 19 1.67 18.90 -7.70
CA GLN A 19 2.50 17.98 -6.92
C GLN A 19 2.20 16.52 -7.24
N MET A 20 0.92 16.17 -7.40
CA MET A 20 0.47 14.87 -7.87
C MET A 20 1.07 14.49 -9.22
N LYS A 21 0.98 15.39 -10.20
CA LYS A 21 1.55 15.16 -11.55
C LYS A 21 3.06 14.92 -11.48
N ILE A 22 3.78 15.71 -10.67
CA ILE A 22 5.22 15.54 -10.47
C ILE A 22 5.52 14.19 -9.85
N ASN A 23 4.79 13.78 -8.82
CA ASN A 23 4.99 12.50 -8.15
C ASN A 23 4.69 11.31 -9.07
N ILE A 24 3.58 11.37 -9.82
CA ILE A 24 3.22 10.34 -10.82
C ILE A 24 4.31 10.26 -11.90
N TYR A 25 4.73 11.39 -12.45
CA TYR A 25 5.76 11.43 -13.48
C TYR A 25 7.10 10.89 -12.98
N ASN A 26 7.56 11.30 -11.81
CA ASN A 26 8.83 10.85 -11.23
C ASN A 26 8.79 9.34 -10.91
N ASN A 27 7.66 8.84 -10.43
CA ASN A 27 7.49 7.42 -10.19
C ASN A 27 7.50 6.65 -11.52
N PHE A 28 6.76 7.12 -12.54
CA PHE A 28 6.68 6.47 -13.84
C PHE A 28 8.01 6.45 -14.59
N THR A 29 8.76 7.55 -14.58
CA THR A 29 10.07 7.64 -15.24
C THR A 29 11.16 6.81 -14.56
N SER A 30 11.04 6.63 -13.24
CA SER A 30 11.96 5.75 -12.48
C SER A 30 11.82 4.27 -12.87
N TYR A 31 10.69 3.85 -13.44
CA TYR A 31 10.40 2.45 -13.78
C TYR A 31 10.64 2.07 -15.24
N ASN A 32 10.84 3.04 -16.13
CA ASN A 32 10.95 2.79 -17.59
C ASN A 32 12.14 1.90 -18.01
N ASN A 33 13.07 1.58 -17.10
CA ASN A 33 14.25 0.73 -17.39
C ASN A 33 14.28 -0.55 -16.56
N THR A 34 13.22 -0.91 -15.81
CA THR A 34 13.20 -2.10 -14.99
C THR A 34 12.54 -3.27 -15.72
N LEU A 35 13.26 -4.39 -15.81
CA LEU A 35 12.70 -5.64 -16.29
C LEU A 35 11.63 -6.10 -15.29
N ILE A 36 10.39 -6.17 -15.74
CA ILE A 36 9.26 -6.66 -14.96
C ILE A 36 9.55 -8.10 -14.50
N ASN A 37 9.37 -8.35 -13.21
CA ASN A 37 9.46 -9.70 -12.66
C ASN A 37 8.21 -10.49 -13.04
N LEU A 38 8.32 -11.32 -14.10
CA LEU A 38 7.20 -12.12 -14.64
C LEU A 38 6.66 -13.11 -13.61
N ASP A 39 7.52 -13.70 -12.78
CA ASP A 39 7.09 -14.65 -11.74
C ASP A 39 6.20 -13.93 -10.71
N TYR A 40 6.58 -12.73 -10.31
CA TYR A 40 5.75 -11.92 -9.44
C TYR A 40 4.37 -11.63 -10.05
N LEU A 41 4.31 -11.26 -11.34
CA LEU A 41 3.04 -10.96 -12.00
C LEU A 41 2.08 -12.14 -12.01
N LEU A 42 2.58 -13.37 -12.14
CA LEU A 42 1.76 -14.60 -12.08
C LEU A 42 1.11 -14.78 -10.70
N TYR A 43 1.80 -14.47 -9.63
CA TYR A 43 1.30 -14.65 -8.26
C TYR A 43 0.62 -13.41 -7.69
N ARG A 44 0.79 -12.23 -8.31
CA ARG A 44 0.27 -10.95 -7.85
C ARG A 44 -1.23 -10.98 -7.51
N PRO A 45 -2.14 -11.52 -8.34
CA PRO A 45 -3.57 -11.54 -8.01
C PRO A 45 -3.88 -12.35 -6.74
N SER A 46 -3.25 -13.52 -6.57
CA SER A 46 -3.45 -14.37 -5.40
C SER A 46 -2.90 -13.71 -4.12
N ILE A 47 -1.76 -13.05 -4.21
CA ILE A 47 -1.17 -12.30 -3.09
C ILE A 47 -2.04 -11.10 -2.71
N PHE A 48 -2.55 -10.34 -3.68
CA PHE A 48 -3.45 -9.23 -3.40
C PHE A 48 -4.76 -9.70 -2.76
N SER A 49 -5.31 -10.83 -3.23
CA SER A 49 -6.46 -11.45 -2.57
C SER A 49 -6.16 -11.83 -1.11
N LEU A 50 -4.97 -12.34 -0.83
CA LEU A 50 -4.55 -12.70 0.53
C LEU A 50 -4.46 -11.46 1.44
N ILE A 51 -3.69 -10.45 1.04
CA ILE A 51 -3.54 -9.23 1.85
C ILE A 51 -4.86 -8.48 2.03
N HIS A 52 -5.74 -8.49 1.00
CA HIS A 52 -7.07 -7.91 1.10
C HIS A 52 -7.95 -8.64 2.13
N LYS A 53 -7.94 -9.98 2.13
CA LYS A 53 -8.67 -10.77 3.13
C LYS A 53 -8.18 -10.50 4.55
N ILE A 54 -6.87 -10.38 4.75
CA ILE A 54 -6.27 -10.08 6.06
C ILE A 54 -6.64 -8.65 6.48
N SER A 55 -6.47 -7.69 5.59
CA SER A 55 -6.84 -6.29 5.81
C SER A 55 -8.30 -6.16 6.27
N ASN A 56 -9.23 -6.83 5.58
CA ASN A 56 -10.64 -6.84 5.95
C ASN A 56 -10.91 -7.54 7.29
N LYS A 57 -10.21 -8.64 7.58
CA LYS A 57 -10.38 -9.38 8.84
C LYS A 57 -9.93 -8.57 10.05
N ILE A 58 -8.90 -7.74 9.88
CA ILE A 58 -8.39 -6.83 10.93
C ILE A 58 -9.26 -5.57 11.01
N GLY A 59 -9.89 -5.15 9.92
CA GLY A 59 -10.67 -3.93 9.83
C GLY A 59 -9.84 -2.71 9.42
N PHE A 60 -8.75 -2.91 8.67
CA PHE A 60 -7.96 -1.81 8.12
C PHE A 60 -8.73 -1.02 7.07
N LYS A 61 -8.40 0.26 6.92
CA LYS A 61 -8.94 1.11 5.86
C LYS A 61 -8.50 0.64 4.48
N SER A 62 -9.30 0.95 3.46
CA SER A 62 -8.93 0.67 2.07
C SER A 62 -7.60 1.31 1.68
N GLN A 63 -7.29 2.50 2.20
CA GLN A 63 -6.00 3.17 2.00
C GLN A 63 -4.82 2.27 2.38
N THR A 64 -4.90 1.59 3.52
CA THR A 64 -3.85 0.68 4.00
C THR A 64 -3.61 -0.47 3.03
N PHE A 65 -4.68 -1.05 2.49
CA PHE A 65 -4.57 -2.10 1.48
C PHE A 65 -3.88 -1.58 0.20
N PHE A 66 -4.35 -0.46 -0.35
CA PHE A 66 -3.75 0.09 -1.58
C PHE A 66 -2.29 0.50 -1.38
N LEU A 67 -1.95 1.05 -0.23
CA LEU A 67 -0.59 1.41 0.10
C LEU A 67 0.32 0.16 0.20
N SER A 68 -0.16 -0.91 0.83
CA SER A 68 0.57 -2.18 0.92
C SER A 68 0.81 -2.81 -0.44
N ALA A 69 -0.20 -2.80 -1.31
CA ALA A 69 -0.09 -3.27 -2.68
C ALA A 69 0.97 -2.47 -3.47
N TYR A 70 0.96 -1.16 -3.30
CA TYR A 70 1.93 -0.27 -3.93
C TYR A 70 3.37 -0.53 -3.45
N TYR A 71 3.58 -0.74 -2.15
CA TYR A 71 4.90 -1.11 -1.62
C TYR A 71 5.40 -2.41 -2.25
N LEU A 72 4.55 -3.41 -2.32
CA LEU A 72 4.90 -4.70 -2.89
C LEU A 72 5.25 -4.60 -4.38
N ASP A 73 4.47 -3.85 -5.17
CA ASP A 73 4.75 -3.61 -6.58
C ASP A 73 6.09 -2.89 -6.76
N ILE A 74 6.38 -1.85 -5.98
CA ILE A 74 7.68 -1.15 -6.03
C ILE A 74 8.84 -2.10 -5.73
N LEU A 75 8.72 -2.93 -4.71
CA LEU A 75 9.79 -3.86 -4.36
C LEU A 75 10.10 -4.81 -5.51
N HIS A 76 9.07 -5.38 -6.15
CA HIS A 76 9.25 -6.31 -7.26
C HIS A 76 9.62 -5.63 -8.60
N LEU A 77 9.37 -4.34 -8.74
CA LEU A 77 9.87 -3.54 -9.87
C LEU A 77 11.34 -3.16 -9.70
N LYS A 78 11.76 -2.79 -8.48
CA LYS A 78 13.15 -2.39 -8.21
C LYS A 78 14.11 -3.57 -8.10
N TYR A 79 13.65 -4.68 -7.58
CA TYR A 79 14.50 -5.82 -7.23
C TYR A 79 14.07 -7.08 -7.98
N LYS A 80 14.94 -7.59 -8.85
CA LYS A 80 14.68 -8.82 -9.63
C LYS A 80 14.43 -10.04 -8.74
N LYS A 81 15.07 -10.09 -7.59
CA LYS A 81 14.94 -11.17 -6.62
C LYS A 81 14.96 -10.59 -5.22
N ILE A 82 13.95 -10.94 -4.46
CA ILE A 82 13.89 -10.71 -3.02
C ILE A 82 14.03 -12.09 -2.39
N ASP A 83 15.05 -12.29 -1.57
CA ASP A 83 15.37 -13.59 -0.96
C ASP A 83 14.48 -13.84 0.28
N LEU A 84 13.17 -13.72 0.07
CA LEU A 84 12.13 -14.00 1.05
C LEU A 84 10.92 -14.62 0.35
N ASP A 85 10.16 -15.40 1.10
CA ASP A 85 8.85 -15.88 0.64
C ASP A 85 7.94 -14.70 0.28
N LEU A 86 7.26 -14.81 -0.85
CA LEU A 86 6.39 -13.75 -1.37
C LEU A 86 5.23 -13.43 -0.41
N LYS A 87 4.71 -14.43 0.31
CA LYS A 87 3.68 -14.21 1.32
C LYS A 87 4.21 -13.42 2.51
N VAL A 88 5.41 -13.77 2.98
CA VAL A 88 6.04 -13.11 4.13
C VAL A 88 6.35 -11.63 3.82
N ILE A 89 6.92 -11.34 2.65
CA ILE A 89 7.20 -9.95 2.27
C ILE A 89 5.91 -9.14 2.03
N SER A 90 4.86 -9.76 1.50
CA SER A 90 3.57 -9.08 1.31
C SER A 90 2.88 -8.75 2.64
N LEU A 91 2.98 -9.62 3.64
CA LEU A 91 2.52 -9.35 4.99
C LEU A 91 3.31 -8.24 5.67
N ALA A 92 4.62 -8.21 5.44
CA ALA A 92 5.46 -7.12 5.92
C ALA A 92 5.05 -5.78 5.31
N CYS A 93 4.77 -5.74 4.00
CA CYS A 93 4.26 -4.55 3.34
C CYS A 93 2.89 -4.10 3.92
N LEU A 94 1.99 -5.06 4.22
CA LEU A 94 0.71 -4.74 4.84
C LEU A 94 0.89 -4.17 6.25
N LEU A 95 1.77 -4.75 7.04
CA LEU A 95 2.05 -4.27 8.40
C LEU A 95 2.70 -2.88 8.39
N LEU A 96 3.64 -2.63 7.48
CA LEU A 96 4.24 -1.31 7.28
C LEU A 96 3.20 -0.26 6.87
N ALA A 97 2.34 -0.61 5.92
CA ALA A 97 1.27 0.27 5.47
C ALA A 97 0.28 0.59 6.61
N ALA A 98 -0.05 -0.42 7.44
CA ALA A 98 -0.91 -0.23 8.60
C ALA A 98 -0.26 0.71 9.63
N LYS A 99 1.00 0.50 9.97
CA LYS A 99 1.74 1.39 10.90
C LYS A 99 1.85 2.83 10.38
N TYR A 100 1.80 3.02 9.07
CA TYR A 100 1.86 4.34 8.46
C TYR A 100 0.49 5.03 8.35
N ALA A 101 -0.56 4.29 7.98
CA ALA A 101 -1.85 4.88 7.57
C ALA A 101 -2.99 4.71 8.61
N GLU A 102 -2.85 3.79 9.56
CA GLU A 102 -3.85 3.58 10.60
C GLU A 102 -3.51 4.33 11.88
N ASN A 103 -4.51 4.49 12.76
CA ASN A 103 -4.26 4.93 14.11
C ASN A 103 -3.57 3.81 14.90
N ASP A 104 -2.63 4.15 15.78
CA ASP A 104 -1.83 3.17 16.56
C ASP A 104 -2.69 2.12 17.30
N GLN A 105 -3.87 2.53 17.78
CA GLN A 105 -4.80 1.63 18.47
C GLN A 105 -5.41 0.55 17.56
N ASN A 106 -5.44 0.79 16.25
CA ASN A 106 -6.02 -0.12 15.27
C ASN A 106 -4.98 -1.11 14.69
N VAL A 107 -3.70 -0.84 14.92
CA VAL A 107 -2.62 -1.70 14.42
C VAL A 107 -2.35 -2.79 15.45
N PRO A 108 -2.65 -4.08 15.14
CA PRO A 108 -2.33 -5.15 16.06
C PRO A 108 -0.82 -5.26 16.27
N ASN A 109 -0.40 -5.63 17.46
CA ASN A 109 1.00 -5.94 17.69
C ASN A 109 1.43 -7.17 16.85
N LEU A 110 2.73 -7.31 16.61
CA LEU A 110 3.28 -8.33 15.73
C LEU A 110 2.80 -9.76 16.05
N PRO A 111 2.78 -10.25 17.32
CA PRO A 111 2.27 -11.59 17.63
C PRO A 111 0.80 -11.78 17.28
N VAL A 112 -0.05 -10.78 17.50
CA VAL A 112 -1.48 -10.84 17.17
C VAL A 112 -1.66 -10.85 15.66
N PHE A 113 -0.93 -10.02 14.93
CA PHE A 113 -0.96 -9.98 13.46
C PHE A 113 -0.58 -11.36 12.87
N VAL A 114 0.51 -11.96 13.35
CA VAL A 114 0.96 -13.29 12.93
C VAL A 114 -0.08 -14.37 13.29
N ALA A 115 -0.69 -14.30 14.47
CA ALA A 115 -1.73 -15.24 14.86
C ALA A 115 -2.98 -15.15 13.96
N ILE A 116 -3.39 -13.94 13.59
CA ILE A 116 -4.49 -13.71 12.64
C ILE A 116 -4.17 -14.36 11.29
N PHE A 117 -2.97 -14.10 10.74
CA PHE A 117 -2.54 -14.72 9.49
C PHE A 117 -2.52 -16.24 9.59
N ASN A 118 -1.84 -16.80 10.59
CA ASN A 118 -1.71 -18.24 10.77
C ASN A 118 -3.06 -18.95 10.96
N SER A 119 -4.07 -18.24 11.49
CA SER A 119 -5.45 -18.77 11.58
C SER A 119 -6.17 -18.89 10.22
N MET A 120 -5.64 -18.24 9.17
CA MET A 120 -6.26 -18.18 7.83
C MET A 120 -5.58 -19.09 6.82
N VAL A 121 -4.39 -19.60 7.13
CA VAL A 121 -3.58 -20.43 6.24
C VAL A 121 -3.44 -21.85 6.77
N GLY A 122 -3.02 -22.77 5.87
CA GLY A 122 -2.75 -24.15 6.27
C GLY A 122 -1.43 -24.30 7.03
N TYR A 123 -1.21 -25.42 7.67
CA TYR A 123 -0.02 -25.72 8.48
C TYR A 123 1.32 -25.52 7.75
N ARG A 124 1.32 -25.63 6.43
CA ARG A 124 2.54 -25.44 5.60
C ARG A 124 2.92 -23.99 5.40
N ASP A 125 2.01 -23.08 5.64
CA ASP A 125 2.17 -21.64 5.39
C ASP A 125 2.28 -20.82 6.68
N ILE A 126 2.49 -21.49 7.82
CA ILE A 126 2.65 -20.84 9.12
C ILE A 126 3.95 -20.03 9.13
N ILE A 127 3.85 -18.79 9.59
CA ILE A 127 5.01 -17.91 9.77
C ILE A 127 5.26 -17.65 11.25
N SER A 128 6.51 -17.35 11.59
CA SER A 128 6.91 -16.94 12.93
C SER A 128 6.96 -15.43 13.08
N ASN A 129 6.87 -14.94 14.32
CA ASN A 129 7.05 -13.52 14.62
C ASN A 129 8.42 -13.02 14.15
N LYS A 130 9.46 -13.86 14.27
CA LYS A 130 10.82 -13.53 13.88
C LYS A 130 10.94 -13.33 12.37
N GLU A 131 10.34 -14.21 11.57
CA GLU A 131 10.34 -14.09 10.10
C GLU A 131 9.65 -12.81 9.66
N LEU A 132 8.45 -12.53 10.19
CA LEU A 132 7.74 -11.31 9.82
C LEU A 132 8.48 -10.05 10.25
N PHE A 133 9.09 -10.05 11.44
CA PHE A 133 9.92 -8.92 11.89
C PHE A 133 11.10 -8.65 10.96
N PHE A 134 11.83 -9.70 10.56
CA PHE A 134 12.93 -9.52 9.61
C PHE A 134 12.46 -9.06 8.23
N ALA A 135 11.33 -9.58 7.77
CA ALA A 135 10.74 -9.16 6.51
C ALA A 135 10.30 -7.68 6.54
N GLU A 136 9.73 -7.23 7.66
CA GLU A 136 9.36 -5.83 7.86
C GLU A 136 10.57 -4.91 7.81
N VAL A 137 11.64 -5.24 8.53
CA VAL A 137 12.88 -4.47 8.52
C VAL A 137 13.50 -4.45 7.12
N LEU A 138 13.49 -5.58 6.41
CA LEU A 138 14.00 -5.66 5.05
C LEU A 138 13.16 -4.83 4.08
N ALA A 139 11.84 -4.97 4.12
CA ALA A 139 10.93 -4.19 3.27
C ALA A 139 11.12 -2.69 3.47
N CYS A 140 11.21 -2.23 4.74
CA CYS A 140 11.44 -0.83 5.06
C CYS A 140 12.77 -0.30 4.48
N LYS A 141 13.84 -1.09 4.57
CA LYS A 141 15.15 -0.76 3.98
C LYS A 141 15.09 -0.71 2.44
N LEU A 142 14.47 -1.71 1.82
CA LEU A 142 14.33 -1.79 0.37
C LEU A 142 13.46 -0.65 -0.18
N LEU A 143 12.49 -0.17 0.58
CA LEU A 143 11.72 1.03 0.29
C LEU A 143 12.49 2.33 0.60
N GLU A 144 13.75 2.22 1.02
CA GLU A 144 14.60 3.37 1.37
C GLU A 144 13.97 4.27 2.46
N TYR A 145 13.18 3.66 3.36
CA TYR A 145 12.38 4.35 4.40
C TYR A 145 11.37 5.36 3.85
N LYS A 146 11.11 5.31 2.56
CA LYS A 146 10.07 6.14 1.92
C LYS A 146 8.76 5.39 2.01
N LEU A 147 7.88 5.79 2.92
CA LEU A 147 6.57 5.16 3.13
C LEU A 147 5.42 6.06 2.65
N ASN A 148 5.71 7.34 2.40
CA ASN A 148 4.72 8.28 1.91
C ASN A 148 4.62 8.17 0.39
N TYR A 149 3.68 7.35 -0.08
CA TYR A 149 3.37 7.25 -1.50
C TYR A 149 1.92 7.64 -1.74
N PHE A 150 1.71 8.32 -2.85
CA PHE A 150 0.39 8.68 -3.32
C PHE A 150 -0.22 7.49 -4.06
N THR A 151 -1.30 6.96 -3.54
CA THR A 151 -1.97 5.78 -4.09
C THR A 151 -3.20 6.17 -4.90
N ILE A 152 -3.77 5.21 -5.60
CA ILE A 152 -5.05 5.36 -6.30
C ILE A 152 -6.16 5.80 -5.33
N TYR A 153 -6.14 5.31 -4.10
CA TYR A 153 -7.10 5.68 -3.07
C TYR A 153 -7.03 7.17 -2.71
N ASP A 154 -5.83 7.71 -2.58
CA ASP A 154 -5.62 9.14 -2.27
C ASP A 154 -6.09 10.02 -3.44
N PHE A 155 -5.82 9.59 -4.67
CA PHE A 155 -6.28 10.22 -5.88
C PHE A 155 -7.82 10.27 -5.94
N ASP A 156 -8.44 9.13 -5.68
CA ASP A 156 -9.87 8.97 -5.65
C ASP A 156 -10.54 9.87 -4.60
N SER A 157 -10.05 9.80 -3.36
CA SER A 157 -10.52 10.60 -2.25
C SER A 157 -10.42 12.11 -2.52
N PHE A 158 -9.34 12.54 -3.20
CA PHE A 158 -9.16 13.92 -3.58
C PHE A 158 -10.18 14.38 -4.61
N PHE A 159 -10.36 13.64 -5.71
CA PHE A 159 -11.27 14.04 -6.78
C PHE A 159 -12.73 14.00 -6.34
N PHE A 160 -13.10 13.04 -5.51
CA PHE A 160 -14.42 12.94 -4.93
C PHE A 160 -14.67 14.06 -3.90
N GLY A 161 -13.73 14.28 -2.98
CA GLY A 161 -13.85 15.32 -1.95
C GLY A 161 -14.01 16.73 -2.51
N HIS A 162 -13.45 16.99 -3.71
CA HIS A 162 -13.58 18.27 -4.40
C HIS A 162 -14.71 18.32 -5.44
N GLY A 163 -15.55 17.29 -5.52
CA GLY A 163 -16.68 17.24 -6.44
C GLY A 163 -16.29 17.23 -7.93
N ILE A 164 -15.04 16.89 -8.26
CA ILE A 164 -14.52 16.88 -9.63
C ILE A 164 -15.03 15.63 -10.38
N ILE A 165 -15.27 14.54 -9.65
CA ILE A 165 -15.78 13.28 -10.19
C ILE A 165 -17.08 12.91 -9.47
N LYS A 166 -18.11 12.52 -10.22
CA LYS A 166 -19.37 12.01 -9.66
C LYS A 166 -19.19 10.55 -9.21
N ILE A 167 -19.96 10.14 -8.21
CA ILE A 167 -19.93 8.76 -7.64
C ILE A 167 -20.01 7.67 -8.71
N GLU A 168 -20.78 7.88 -9.77
CA GLU A 168 -20.94 6.92 -10.86
C GLU A 168 -19.67 6.76 -11.71
N GLN A 169 -18.99 7.87 -11.98
CA GLN A 169 -17.70 7.88 -12.70
C GLN A 169 -16.59 7.25 -11.85
N LEU A 170 -16.66 7.45 -10.54
CA LEU A 170 -15.76 6.85 -9.58
C LEU A 170 -15.88 5.32 -9.58
N LYS A 171 -17.09 4.78 -9.50
CA LYS A 171 -17.33 3.33 -9.58
C LYS A 171 -16.77 2.74 -10.85
N TRP A 172 -16.91 3.43 -11.98
CA TRP A 172 -16.35 3.00 -13.25
C TRP A 172 -14.81 3.04 -13.25
N LEU A 173 -14.23 4.12 -12.72
CA LEU A 173 -12.78 4.26 -12.59
C LEU A 173 -12.20 3.18 -11.65
N MET A 174 -12.83 2.94 -10.53
CA MET A 174 -12.44 1.88 -9.57
C MET A 174 -12.57 0.49 -10.21
N MET A 175 -13.60 0.25 -11.00
CA MET A 175 -13.76 -1.01 -11.73
C MET A 175 -12.65 -1.20 -12.77
N VAL A 176 -12.34 -0.18 -13.57
CA VAL A 176 -11.24 -0.21 -14.54
C VAL A 176 -9.89 -0.38 -13.86
N LEU A 177 -9.64 0.34 -12.76
CA LEU A 177 -8.40 0.23 -11.99
C LEU A 177 -8.30 -1.11 -11.27
N THR A 178 -9.41 -1.66 -10.79
CA THR A 178 -9.44 -3.03 -10.26
C THR A 178 -9.07 -4.03 -11.35
N ILE A 179 -9.58 -3.88 -12.57
CA ILE A 179 -9.20 -4.73 -13.71
C ILE A 179 -7.71 -4.59 -14.01
N ILE A 180 -7.16 -3.36 -14.05
CA ILE A 180 -5.73 -3.13 -14.27
C ILE A 180 -4.86 -3.71 -13.13
N ILE A 181 -5.37 -3.73 -11.92
CA ILE A 181 -4.71 -4.33 -10.75
C ILE A 181 -4.80 -5.86 -10.81
N TRP A 182 -5.84 -6.43 -11.46
CA TRP A 182 -6.10 -7.87 -11.54
C TRP A 182 -5.60 -8.52 -12.84
N ILE A 183 -5.15 -7.74 -13.82
CA ILE A 183 -4.42 -8.21 -15.00
C ILE A 183 -2.91 -8.15 -14.73
#